data_675d7f8ef00c60edaf43d889a5240cd5
#
_entry.id   675d7f8ef00c60edaf43d889a5240cd5
#
_cell.length_a   1.000
_cell.length_b   1.000
_cell.length_c   1.000
_cell.angle_alpha   90.00
_cell.angle_beta   90.00
_cell.angle_gamma   90.00
#
_symmetry.space_group_name_H-M   'P 1'
#
loop_
_entity.id
_entity.type
_entity.pdbx_description
1 polymer ?
#
loop_
_entity_poly.entity_id
_entity_poly.type
_entity_poly.pdbx_seq_one_letter_code
_entity_poly.pdbx_strand_id
1 'polypeptide(L)'
;DRFSTYAGNPYFIDLDMLVEDGLLTKAEIEAVDWGDDPMNVDYGKIYYNRFDILRLACARGWDRDAGEITRFREQNAGWLPDYALFMALKRHFGMVSWTLWPDEDIRLRKPASLEHYRTLLDADVRLFTWIQYMFYKQWDKLREYVHSLGIEIIGDLPIYVALDSSDVWADPKSFLLDEKNIPTCVSGVPPDYFCEDGQLWGNPIYDWAHMKSDGYGWWIRRIEGAKKLYDVIRIDHFRGFESYWSVPYGEETAKNGKWMPGPGMGLVGVLRDWFHDTKFIAEDLGFLTPEVEKLLRDSGFPGMKVLEFAFDSREPSNYLPHTYTPNCVCYVGTHDNETLMQWYKGGKRDDVEYAGLYLSLIHISEPTRHAQIS
;
A
#
# COMPACT_ATOMS: atom_id res chain seq x y z
N ASP A 1 -1.61 -5.47 3.17
CA ASP A 1 -1.96 -5.32 4.60
C ASP A 1 -1.11 -4.23 5.23
N ARG A 2 -1.68 -3.35 6.08
CA ARG A 2 -0.93 -2.27 6.74
C ARG A 2 0.14 -2.79 7.72
N PHE A 3 0.04 -4.05 8.13
CA PHE A 3 0.99 -4.68 9.05
C PHE A 3 2.20 -5.33 8.37
N SER A 4 2.22 -5.36 7.04
CA SER A 4 3.34 -5.89 6.27
C SER A 4 3.29 -5.43 4.81
N THR A 5 4.46 -5.19 4.20
CA THR A 5 4.58 -4.90 2.77
C THR A 5 4.43 -6.15 1.89
N TYR A 6 4.39 -7.33 2.48
CA TYR A 6 4.33 -8.61 1.77
C TYR A 6 3.00 -9.33 1.97
N ALA A 7 2.37 -9.14 3.12
CA ALA A 7 1.18 -9.89 3.50
C ALA A 7 -0.07 -9.40 2.77
N GLY A 8 -0.87 -10.34 2.30
CA GLY A 8 -2.20 -10.07 1.79
C GLY A 8 -3.19 -9.77 2.91
N ASN A 9 -4.22 -8.97 2.58
CA ASN A 9 -5.27 -8.64 3.54
C ASN A 9 -6.19 -9.87 3.74
N PRO A 10 -6.33 -10.41 4.96
CA PRO A 10 -7.19 -11.56 5.25
C PRO A 10 -8.66 -11.35 4.87
N TYR A 11 -9.12 -10.10 4.77
CA TYR A 11 -10.48 -9.78 4.38
C TYR A 11 -10.80 -10.12 2.92
N PHE A 12 -9.78 -10.26 2.08
CA PHE A 12 -9.92 -10.63 0.66
C PHE A 12 -9.93 -12.15 0.41
N ILE A 13 -9.77 -12.96 1.45
CA ILE A 13 -9.95 -14.41 1.28
C ILE A 13 -11.44 -14.67 1.02
N ASP A 14 -11.75 -15.26 -0.13
CA ASP A 14 -13.10 -15.63 -0.51
C ASP A 14 -13.54 -16.88 0.25
N LEU A 15 -14.62 -16.74 1.04
CA LEU A 15 -15.14 -17.84 1.85
C LEU A 15 -15.88 -18.88 1.00
N ASP A 16 -16.49 -18.49 -0.12
CA ASP A 16 -17.16 -19.43 -1.02
C ASP A 16 -16.11 -20.34 -1.68
N MET A 17 -14.93 -19.83 -2.02
CA MET A 17 -13.81 -20.67 -2.46
C MET A 17 -13.34 -21.65 -1.39
N LEU A 18 -13.42 -21.30 -0.10
CA LEU A 18 -13.14 -22.25 0.98
C LEU A 18 -14.21 -23.33 1.10
N VAL A 19 -15.46 -23.04 0.73
CA VAL A 19 -16.52 -24.07 0.62
C VAL A 19 -16.23 -25.00 -0.57
N GLU A 20 -15.87 -24.46 -1.72
CA GLU A 20 -15.47 -25.26 -2.89
C GLU A 20 -14.29 -26.18 -2.58
N ASP A 21 -13.33 -25.71 -1.81
CA ASP A 21 -12.17 -26.47 -1.34
C ASP A 21 -12.52 -27.49 -0.22
N GLY A 22 -13.78 -27.52 0.25
CA GLY A 22 -14.23 -28.45 1.30
C GLY A 22 -13.72 -28.10 2.71
N LEU A 23 -13.29 -26.85 2.92
CA LEU A 23 -12.79 -26.39 4.22
C LEU A 23 -13.88 -25.75 5.09
N LEU A 24 -14.92 -25.24 4.46
CA LEU A 24 -16.11 -24.68 5.12
C LEU A 24 -17.37 -25.22 4.47
N THR A 25 -18.51 -25.02 5.15
CA THR A 25 -19.83 -25.22 4.58
C THR A 25 -20.55 -23.85 4.47
N LYS A 26 -21.52 -23.76 3.56
CA LYS A 26 -22.35 -22.55 3.46
C LYS A 26 -23.07 -22.22 4.76
N ALA A 27 -23.58 -23.24 5.44
CA ALA A 27 -24.28 -23.08 6.73
C ALA A 27 -23.38 -22.44 7.81
N GLU A 28 -22.09 -22.78 7.83
CA GLU A 28 -21.12 -22.17 8.75
C GLU A 28 -20.88 -20.69 8.44
N ILE A 29 -20.84 -20.32 7.18
CA ILE A 29 -20.68 -18.92 6.76
C ILE A 29 -21.95 -18.13 7.08
N GLU A 30 -23.13 -18.68 6.76
CA GLU A 30 -24.42 -18.05 7.01
C GLU A 30 -24.77 -17.90 8.50
N ALA A 31 -24.19 -18.72 9.35
CA ALA A 31 -24.36 -18.61 10.81
C ALA A 31 -23.57 -17.44 11.44
N VAL A 32 -22.64 -16.82 10.70
CA VAL A 32 -21.85 -15.67 11.16
C VAL A 32 -22.60 -14.38 10.85
N ASP A 33 -22.64 -13.46 11.82
CA ASP A 33 -23.18 -12.12 11.60
C ASP A 33 -22.19 -11.24 10.83
N TRP A 34 -22.48 -11.00 9.55
CA TRP A 34 -21.67 -10.15 8.65
C TRP A 34 -22.22 -8.73 8.49
N GLY A 35 -23.38 -8.42 9.09
CA GLY A 35 -24.11 -7.18 8.90
C GLY A 35 -25.42 -7.40 8.15
N ASP A 36 -26.32 -6.40 8.24
CA ASP A 36 -27.68 -6.49 7.72
C ASP A 36 -27.86 -5.76 6.38
N ASP A 37 -26.90 -4.92 5.98
CA ASP A 37 -26.98 -4.13 4.76
C ASP A 37 -26.03 -4.69 3.69
N PRO A 38 -26.55 -5.31 2.61
CA PRO A 38 -25.72 -5.85 1.54
C PRO A 38 -25.01 -4.78 0.70
N MET A 39 -25.41 -3.51 0.85
CA MET A 39 -24.81 -2.39 0.11
C MET A 39 -23.66 -1.71 0.88
N ASN A 40 -23.52 -1.99 2.17
CA ASN A 40 -22.49 -1.40 3.02
C ASN A 40 -21.79 -2.47 3.85
N VAL A 41 -20.46 -2.43 3.81
CA VAL A 41 -19.63 -3.37 4.56
C VAL A 41 -19.56 -2.95 6.03
N ASP A 42 -19.98 -3.81 6.94
CA ASP A 42 -19.75 -3.63 8.38
C ASP A 42 -18.35 -4.12 8.76
N TYR A 43 -17.38 -3.22 8.70
CA TYR A 43 -15.99 -3.55 9.04
C TYR A 43 -15.81 -3.98 10.50
N GLY A 44 -16.65 -3.52 11.42
CA GLY A 44 -16.60 -3.95 12.80
C GLY A 44 -16.93 -5.44 12.94
N LYS A 45 -18.02 -5.90 12.31
CA LYS A 45 -18.42 -7.31 12.30
C LYS A 45 -17.37 -8.20 11.60
N ILE A 46 -16.84 -7.74 10.47
CA ILE A 46 -15.74 -8.46 9.80
C ILE A 46 -14.53 -8.58 10.72
N TYR A 47 -14.13 -7.49 11.38
CA TYR A 47 -12.99 -7.48 12.27
C TYR A 47 -13.09 -8.52 13.40
N TYR A 48 -14.27 -8.64 14.03
CA TYR A 48 -14.47 -9.57 15.13
C TYR A 48 -14.72 -11.01 14.67
N ASN A 49 -15.42 -11.23 13.56
CA ASN A 49 -15.95 -12.54 13.20
C ASN A 49 -15.11 -13.29 12.16
N ARG A 50 -14.33 -12.55 11.32
CA ARG A 50 -13.60 -13.13 10.19
C ARG A 50 -12.55 -14.16 10.61
N PHE A 51 -11.82 -13.87 11.66
CA PHE A 51 -10.72 -14.72 12.09
C PHE A 51 -11.19 -16.04 12.72
N ASP A 52 -12.36 -16.08 13.31
CA ASP A 52 -12.91 -17.31 13.89
C ASP A 52 -13.28 -18.31 12.80
N ILE A 53 -13.92 -17.87 11.73
CA ILE A 53 -14.23 -18.76 10.60
C ILE A 53 -12.99 -19.18 9.83
N LEU A 54 -11.99 -18.30 9.68
CA LEU A 54 -10.70 -18.66 9.08
C LEU A 54 -9.93 -19.66 9.94
N ARG A 55 -10.04 -19.57 11.27
CA ARG A 55 -9.45 -20.54 12.20
C ARG A 55 -10.06 -21.94 12.02
N LEU A 56 -11.37 -22.01 11.83
CA LEU A 56 -12.06 -23.27 11.55
C LEU A 56 -11.57 -23.90 10.23
N ALA A 57 -11.46 -23.10 9.18
CA ALA A 57 -10.94 -23.54 7.90
C ALA A 57 -9.47 -23.99 8.00
N CYS A 58 -8.65 -23.23 8.74
CA CYS A 58 -7.26 -23.57 9.00
C CYS A 58 -7.11 -24.91 9.70
N ALA A 59 -7.92 -25.19 10.74
CA ALA A 59 -7.88 -26.45 11.47
C ALA A 59 -8.15 -27.67 10.56
N ARG A 60 -8.96 -27.51 9.53
CA ARG A 60 -9.27 -28.55 8.55
C ARG A 60 -8.24 -28.66 7.44
N GLY A 61 -7.64 -27.54 7.06
CA GLY A 61 -6.72 -27.46 5.92
C GLY A 61 -5.26 -27.67 6.26
N TRP A 62 -4.84 -27.44 7.49
CA TRP A 62 -3.42 -27.43 7.86
C TRP A 62 -2.68 -28.72 7.54
N ASP A 63 -3.20 -29.86 8.00
CA ASP A 63 -2.57 -31.15 7.76
C ASP A 63 -2.83 -31.67 6.33
N ARG A 64 -4.01 -31.36 5.78
CA ARG A 64 -4.35 -31.71 4.41
C ARG A 64 -3.39 -31.11 3.39
N ASP A 65 -3.08 -29.82 3.55
CA ASP A 65 -2.28 -29.04 2.61
C ASP A 65 -0.82 -28.89 3.08
N ALA A 66 -0.36 -29.73 4.01
CA ALA A 66 0.95 -29.61 4.68
C ALA A 66 2.13 -29.46 3.72
N GLY A 67 2.13 -30.19 2.60
CA GLY A 67 3.18 -30.11 1.59
C GLY A 67 3.20 -28.75 0.85
N GLU A 68 2.04 -28.22 0.53
CA GLU A 68 1.90 -26.91 -0.13
C GLU A 68 2.25 -25.76 0.84
N ILE A 69 1.80 -25.86 2.09
CA ILE A 69 2.13 -24.90 3.15
C ILE A 69 3.64 -24.88 3.40
N THR A 70 4.29 -26.02 3.42
CA THR A 70 5.75 -26.11 3.59
C THR A 70 6.49 -25.40 2.46
N ARG A 71 6.12 -25.67 1.21
CA ARG A 71 6.69 -24.96 0.04
C ARG A 71 6.46 -23.46 0.11
N PHE A 72 5.25 -23.02 0.47
CA PHE A 72 4.93 -21.61 0.63
C PHE A 72 5.79 -20.94 1.71
N ARG A 73 5.99 -21.61 2.85
CA ARG A 73 6.87 -21.14 3.93
C ARG A 73 8.32 -20.98 3.47
N GLU A 74 8.84 -21.94 2.74
CA GLU A 74 10.21 -21.91 2.18
C GLU A 74 10.38 -20.76 1.19
N GLN A 75 9.42 -20.57 0.29
CA GLN A 75 9.42 -19.47 -0.70
C GLN A 75 9.26 -18.07 -0.09
N ASN A 76 8.76 -17.98 1.12
CA ASN A 76 8.49 -16.73 1.84
C ASN A 76 9.23 -16.64 3.18
N ALA A 77 10.32 -17.40 3.34
CA ALA A 77 11.10 -17.49 4.58
C ALA A 77 11.68 -16.14 5.03
N GLY A 78 11.85 -15.18 4.11
CA GLY A 78 12.40 -13.85 4.38
C GLY A 78 11.46 -12.89 5.10
N TRP A 79 10.14 -13.20 5.17
CA TRP A 79 9.18 -12.30 5.82
C TRP A 79 8.09 -13.04 6.62
N LEU A 80 7.61 -14.18 6.13
CA LEU A 80 6.44 -14.87 6.67
C LEU A 80 6.58 -15.31 8.13
N PRO A 81 7.73 -15.86 8.59
CA PRO A 81 7.89 -16.25 10.00
C PRO A 81 7.79 -15.08 10.97
N ASP A 82 8.36 -13.93 10.61
CA ASP A 82 8.29 -12.72 11.42
C ASP A 82 6.89 -12.09 11.40
N TYR A 83 6.24 -12.07 10.25
CA TYR A 83 4.85 -11.61 10.13
C TYR A 83 3.89 -12.47 10.94
N ALA A 84 3.97 -13.78 10.83
CA ALA A 84 3.07 -14.68 11.54
C ALA A 84 3.23 -14.56 13.06
N LEU A 85 4.47 -14.47 13.55
CA LEU A 85 4.75 -14.22 14.96
C LEU A 85 4.28 -12.83 15.40
N PHE A 86 4.53 -11.79 14.60
CA PHE A 86 4.06 -10.43 14.87
C PHE A 86 2.54 -10.37 15.05
N MET A 87 1.78 -10.98 14.15
CA MET A 87 0.32 -11.01 14.23
C MET A 87 -0.18 -11.84 15.41
N ALA A 88 0.48 -12.94 15.74
CA ALA A 88 0.18 -13.73 16.94
C ALA A 88 0.41 -12.90 18.22
N LEU A 89 1.52 -12.16 18.29
CA LEU A 89 1.82 -11.24 19.39
C LEU A 89 0.82 -10.08 19.46
N LYS A 90 0.44 -9.50 18.32
CA LYS A 90 -0.61 -8.46 18.25
C LYS A 90 -1.90 -8.95 18.91
N ARG A 91 -2.36 -10.15 18.58
CA ARG A 91 -3.55 -10.75 19.22
C ARG A 91 -3.33 -10.99 20.71
N HIS A 92 -2.20 -11.56 21.08
CA HIS A 92 -1.85 -11.85 22.46
C HIS A 92 -1.89 -10.61 23.35
N PHE A 93 -1.39 -9.47 22.83
CA PHE A 93 -1.35 -8.19 23.55
C PHE A 93 -2.55 -7.28 23.23
N GLY A 94 -3.67 -7.82 22.73
CA GLY A 94 -4.90 -7.06 22.54
C GLY A 94 -4.86 -6.05 21.39
N MET A 95 -4.10 -6.33 20.33
CA MET A 95 -3.98 -5.52 19.10
C MET A 95 -3.37 -4.13 19.29
N VAL A 96 -2.77 -3.83 20.46
CA VAL A 96 -2.03 -2.58 20.65
C VAL A 96 -0.77 -2.52 19.78
N SER A 97 -0.26 -1.31 19.53
CA SER A 97 1.01 -1.15 18.81
C SER A 97 2.12 -1.96 19.48
N TRP A 98 3.02 -2.56 18.66
CA TRP A 98 4.15 -3.33 19.20
C TRP A 98 5.07 -2.48 20.09
N THR A 99 5.12 -1.18 19.88
CA THR A 99 5.88 -0.24 20.75
C THR A 99 5.33 -0.15 22.17
N LEU A 100 4.08 -0.58 22.37
CA LEU A 100 3.38 -0.59 23.65
C LEU A 100 3.27 -1.98 24.29
N TRP A 101 3.83 -3.02 23.68
CA TRP A 101 3.81 -4.35 24.29
C TRP A 101 4.52 -4.31 25.65
N PRO A 102 3.97 -4.95 26.70
CA PRO A 102 4.53 -4.87 28.04
C PRO A 102 5.88 -5.57 28.20
N ASP A 103 6.18 -6.54 27.35
CA ASP A 103 7.44 -7.28 27.35
C ASP A 103 8.47 -6.56 26.46
N GLU A 104 9.47 -5.94 27.09
CA GLU A 104 10.53 -5.22 26.39
C GLU A 104 11.43 -6.16 25.57
N ASP A 105 11.67 -7.38 26.05
CA ASP A 105 12.55 -8.33 25.36
C ASP A 105 11.96 -8.76 24.02
N ILE A 106 10.64 -8.93 23.92
CA ILE A 106 9.99 -9.20 22.64
C ILE A 106 9.91 -7.96 21.75
N ARG A 107 9.72 -6.76 22.31
CA ARG A 107 9.80 -5.51 21.51
C ARG A 107 11.16 -5.41 20.83
N LEU A 108 12.23 -5.71 21.57
CA LEU A 108 13.62 -5.67 21.10
C LEU A 108 14.07 -6.96 20.41
N ARG A 109 13.18 -7.91 20.19
CA ARG A 109 13.44 -9.17 19.47
C ARG A 109 14.58 -9.99 20.08
N LYS A 110 14.69 -10.07 21.40
CA LYS A 110 15.69 -10.91 22.06
C LYS A 110 15.47 -12.37 21.67
N PRO A 111 16.53 -13.13 21.30
CA PRO A 111 16.39 -14.49 20.78
C PRO A 111 15.60 -15.43 21.68
N ALA A 112 15.83 -15.40 22.98
CA ALA A 112 15.10 -16.24 23.95
C ALA A 112 13.62 -15.88 24.02
N SER A 113 13.27 -14.59 23.91
CA SER A 113 11.89 -14.12 23.90
C SER A 113 11.17 -14.51 22.61
N LEU A 114 11.85 -14.39 21.46
CA LEU A 114 11.30 -14.87 20.17
C LEU A 114 10.95 -16.38 20.23
N GLU A 115 11.85 -17.21 20.76
CA GLU A 115 11.62 -18.66 20.87
C GLU A 115 10.49 -18.98 21.85
N HIS A 116 10.47 -18.30 23.01
CA HIS A 116 9.40 -18.44 24.00
C HIS A 116 8.02 -18.19 23.36
N TYR A 117 7.84 -17.05 22.67
CA TYR A 117 6.55 -16.69 22.10
C TYR A 117 6.18 -17.53 20.85
N ARG A 118 7.15 -17.99 20.06
CA ARG A 118 6.88 -18.95 18.97
C ARG A 118 6.27 -20.24 19.53
N THR A 119 6.78 -20.72 20.65
CA THR A 119 6.25 -21.91 21.32
C THR A 119 4.89 -21.63 21.97
N LEU A 120 4.79 -20.55 22.73
CA LEU A 120 3.56 -20.17 23.44
C LEU A 120 2.37 -19.94 22.48
N LEU A 121 2.63 -19.30 21.34
CA LEU A 121 1.61 -18.86 20.40
C LEU A 121 1.58 -19.70 19.10
N ASP A 122 2.09 -20.93 19.14
CA ASP A 122 2.19 -21.81 17.96
C ASP A 122 0.87 -21.91 17.16
N ALA A 123 -0.26 -22.04 17.85
CA ALA A 123 -1.57 -22.12 17.20
C ALA A 123 -1.93 -20.84 16.40
N ASP A 124 -1.60 -19.66 16.92
CA ASP A 124 -1.84 -18.41 16.21
C ASP A 124 -0.80 -18.19 15.11
N VAL A 125 0.45 -18.56 15.32
CA VAL A 125 1.49 -18.52 14.27
C VAL A 125 1.10 -19.41 13.09
N ARG A 126 0.57 -20.60 13.34
CA ARG A 126 0.02 -21.49 12.29
C ARG A 126 -1.15 -20.83 11.57
N LEU A 127 -2.08 -20.23 12.30
CA LEU A 127 -3.23 -19.54 11.71
C LEU A 127 -2.79 -18.44 10.75
N PHE A 128 -1.92 -17.52 11.17
CA PHE A 128 -1.48 -16.43 10.32
C PHE A 128 -0.60 -16.89 9.15
N THR A 129 0.16 -17.97 9.32
CA THR A 129 0.86 -18.62 8.21
C THR A 129 -0.12 -19.20 7.18
N TRP A 130 -1.15 -19.93 7.65
CA TRP A 130 -2.18 -20.51 6.79
C TRP A 130 -3.00 -19.46 6.07
N ILE A 131 -3.37 -18.35 6.75
CA ILE A 131 -4.10 -17.24 6.16
C ILE A 131 -3.31 -16.67 4.97
N GLN A 132 -2.00 -16.46 5.11
CA GLN A 132 -1.19 -15.96 4.01
C GLN A 132 -1.05 -16.99 2.88
N TYR A 133 -0.85 -18.26 3.20
CA TYR A 133 -0.88 -19.33 2.19
C TYR A 133 -2.19 -19.32 1.40
N MET A 134 -3.34 -19.22 2.06
CA MET A 134 -4.65 -19.21 1.42
C MET A 134 -4.88 -17.95 0.60
N PHE A 135 -4.46 -16.78 1.13
CA PHE A 135 -4.54 -15.53 0.38
C PHE A 135 -3.77 -15.62 -0.94
N TYR A 136 -2.52 -16.05 -0.91
CA TYR A 136 -1.69 -16.18 -2.12
C TYR A 136 -2.23 -17.22 -3.08
N LYS A 137 -2.73 -18.35 -2.58
CA LYS A 137 -3.37 -19.37 -3.40
C LYS A 137 -4.57 -18.84 -4.18
N GLN A 138 -5.43 -18.07 -3.53
CA GLN A 138 -6.60 -17.47 -4.18
C GLN A 138 -6.21 -16.30 -5.09
N TRP A 139 -5.24 -15.48 -4.68
CA TRP A 139 -4.72 -14.38 -5.48
C TRP A 139 -4.08 -14.87 -6.78
N ASP A 140 -3.27 -15.91 -6.72
CA ASP A 140 -2.64 -16.49 -7.90
C ASP A 140 -3.70 -17.02 -8.89
N LYS A 141 -4.75 -17.69 -8.40
CA LYS A 141 -5.88 -18.12 -9.23
C LYS A 141 -6.59 -16.95 -9.91
N LEU A 142 -6.85 -15.85 -9.17
CA LEU A 142 -7.42 -14.64 -9.72
C LEU A 142 -6.49 -14.01 -10.77
N ARG A 143 -5.21 -13.92 -10.48
CA ARG A 143 -4.20 -13.35 -11.37
C ARG A 143 -4.07 -14.15 -12.66
N GLU A 144 -4.05 -15.47 -12.59
CA GLU A 144 -4.09 -16.35 -13.78
C GLU A 144 -5.32 -16.08 -14.65
N TYR A 145 -6.49 -15.93 -14.04
CA TYR A 145 -7.72 -15.60 -14.77
C TYR A 145 -7.62 -14.24 -15.45
N VAL A 146 -7.17 -13.20 -14.75
CA VAL A 146 -6.98 -11.84 -15.28
C VAL A 146 -6.01 -11.85 -16.47
N HIS A 147 -4.89 -12.57 -16.35
CA HIS A 147 -3.90 -12.72 -17.42
C HIS A 147 -4.46 -13.48 -18.63
N SER A 148 -5.34 -14.46 -18.41
CA SER A 148 -6.00 -15.17 -19.52
C SER A 148 -6.87 -14.26 -20.38
N LEU A 149 -7.30 -13.11 -19.83
CA LEU A 149 -8.04 -12.07 -20.53
C LEU A 149 -7.15 -10.99 -21.16
N GLY A 150 -5.82 -11.13 -21.06
CA GLY A 150 -4.86 -10.13 -21.53
C GLY A 150 -4.81 -8.85 -20.70
N ILE A 151 -5.25 -8.89 -19.44
CA ILE A 151 -5.28 -7.76 -18.51
C ILE A 151 -4.08 -7.83 -17.55
N GLU A 152 -3.48 -6.69 -17.24
CA GLU A 152 -2.42 -6.55 -16.24
C GLU A 152 -2.96 -5.90 -14.95
N ILE A 153 -2.40 -6.26 -13.82
CA ILE A 153 -2.76 -5.70 -12.51
C ILE A 153 -1.74 -4.63 -12.12
N ILE A 154 -2.22 -3.41 -11.88
CA ILE A 154 -1.41 -2.33 -11.32
C ILE A 154 -1.57 -2.34 -9.80
N GLY A 155 -0.46 -2.49 -9.08
CA GLY A 155 -0.44 -2.41 -7.62
C GLY A 155 0.12 -1.10 -7.13
N ASP A 156 -0.44 -0.60 -6.04
CA ASP A 156 0.00 0.60 -5.37
C ASP A 156 1.00 0.27 -4.26
N LEU A 157 2.13 0.98 -4.26
CA LEU A 157 3.23 0.78 -3.32
C LEU A 157 3.46 2.10 -2.55
N PRO A 158 2.88 2.26 -1.34
CA PRO A 158 3.17 3.42 -0.53
C PRO A 158 4.65 3.55 -0.24
N ILE A 159 5.22 4.77 -0.35
CA ILE A 159 6.66 4.95 -0.10
C ILE A 159 7.04 4.54 1.32
N TYR A 160 6.20 4.84 2.31
CA TYR A 160 6.44 4.50 3.70
C TYR A 160 5.68 3.26 4.15
N VAL A 161 6.10 2.71 5.28
CA VAL A 161 5.42 1.62 5.98
C VAL A 161 4.90 2.11 7.32
N ALA A 162 3.87 1.45 7.85
CA ALA A 162 3.35 1.80 9.16
C ALA A 162 4.38 1.47 10.26
N LEU A 163 4.49 2.33 11.27
CA LEU A 163 5.29 2.04 12.46
C LEU A 163 4.84 0.72 13.11
N ASP A 164 3.53 0.54 13.24
CA ASP A 164 2.93 -0.68 13.77
C ASP A 164 2.82 -1.76 12.68
N SER A 165 3.98 -2.27 12.26
CA SER A 165 4.10 -3.30 11.24
C SER A 165 5.21 -4.30 11.56
N SER A 166 5.10 -5.49 11.00
CA SER A 166 6.16 -6.51 11.06
C SER A 166 7.43 -6.04 10.35
N ASP A 167 7.31 -5.18 9.33
CA ASP A 167 8.46 -4.66 8.58
C ASP A 167 9.39 -3.84 9.49
N VAL A 168 8.82 -2.95 10.31
CA VAL A 168 9.61 -2.14 11.25
C VAL A 168 10.08 -2.95 12.43
N TRP A 169 9.21 -3.78 13.01
CA TRP A 169 9.57 -4.62 14.15
C TRP A 169 10.66 -5.64 13.81
N ALA A 170 10.61 -6.23 12.59
CA ALA A 170 11.57 -7.26 12.16
C ALA A 170 12.93 -6.69 11.76
N ASP A 171 12.98 -5.48 11.21
CA ASP A 171 14.22 -4.84 10.72
C ASP A 171 14.33 -3.37 11.16
N PRO A 172 14.41 -3.11 12.48
CA PRO A 172 14.41 -1.74 13.02
C PRO A 172 15.60 -0.90 12.55
N LYS A 173 16.72 -1.53 12.20
CA LYS A 173 17.93 -0.83 11.72
C LYS A 173 17.77 -0.15 10.36
N SER A 174 16.75 -0.53 9.59
CA SER A 174 16.41 0.11 8.32
C SER A 174 15.66 1.44 8.49
N PHE A 175 15.36 1.84 9.73
CA PHE A 175 14.59 3.04 10.05
C PHE A 175 15.33 3.90 11.07
N LEU A 176 15.02 5.22 11.09
CA LEU A 176 15.58 6.16 12.08
C LEU A 176 14.86 6.00 13.43
N LEU A 177 15.28 5.01 14.18
CA LEU A 177 14.78 4.69 15.51
C LEU A 177 15.90 4.87 16.55
N ASP A 178 15.52 5.09 17.80
CA ASP A 178 16.46 5.11 18.93
C ASP A 178 16.79 3.68 19.43
N GLU A 179 17.57 3.56 20.49
CA GLU A 179 17.97 2.27 21.08
C GLU A 179 16.81 1.46 21.66
N LYS A 180 15.64 2.08 21.86
CA LYS A 180 14.39 1.41 22.28
C LYS A 180 13.44 1.13 21.13
N ASN A 181 13.91 1.32 19.90
CA ASN A 181 13.16 1.20 18.67
C ASN A 181 11.95 2.15 18.59
N ILE A 182 12.08 3.35 19.19
CA ILE A 182 11.11 4.43 19.05
C ILE A 182 11.57 5.37 17.94
N PRO A 183 10.68 5.85 17.04
CA PRO A 183 11.06 6.79 15.99
C PRO A 183 11.71 8.06 16.55
N THR A 184 12.77 8.55 15.92
CA THR A 184 13.34 9.86 16.20
C THR A 184 12.64 10.95 15.39
N CYS A 185 12.14 10.58 14.21
CA CYS A 185 11.34 11.43 13.33
C CYS A 185 10.37 10.59 12.52
N VAL A 186 9.36 11.25 11.99
CA VAL A 186 8.29 10.64 11.19
C VAL A 186 8.00 11.45 9.94
N SER A 187 7.33 10.81 8.98
CA SER A 187 6.96 11.42 7.70
C SER A 187 5.74 12.32 7.82
N GLY A 188 5.66 13.24 6.88
CA GLY A 188 4.53 14.13 6.69
C GLY A 188 4.65 14.96 5.42
N VAL A 189 3.82 15.97 5.33
CA VAL A 189 3.83 17.00 4.29
C VAL A 189 3.79 18.37 4.97
N PRO A 190 4.58 19.36 4.52
CA PRO A 190 4.59 20.67 5.13
C PRO A 190 3.23 21.37 5.03
N PRO A 191 2.98 22.38 5.87
CA PRO A 191 1.86 23.28 5.70
C PRO A 191 1.80 23.86 4.28
N ASP A 192 0.59 23.93 3.74
CA ASP A 192 0.31 24.52 2.45
C ASP A 192 -0.96 25.39 2.51
N TYR A 193 -1.40 25.90 1.36
CA TYR A 193 -2.59 26.75 1.27
C TYR A 193 -3.89 26.02 1.66
N PHE A 194 -3.93 24.71 1.53
CA PHE A 194 -5.11 23.89 1.82
C PHE A 194 -5.12 23.34 3.24
N CYS A 195 -3.93 23.16 3.86
CA CYS A 195 -3.76 22.60 5.19
C CYS A 195 -2.71 23.38 5.98
N GLU A 196 -3.17 24.28 6.86
CA GLU A 196 -2.31 25.14 7.68
C GLU A 196 -1.39 24.36 8.64
N ASP A 197 -1.80 23.16 9.06
CA ASP A 197 -1.04 22.29 9.95
C ASP A 197 -0.12 21.31 9.21
N GLY A 198 -0.21 21.27 7.87
CA GLY A 198 0.38 20.24 7.07
C GLY A 198 -0.30 18.87 7.30
N GLN A 199 0.29 17.81 6.81
CA GLN A 199 -0.20 16.45 7.05
C GLN A 199 0.84 15.66 7.81
N LEU A 200 0.53 15.25 9.03
CA LEU A 200 1.38 14.38 9.83
C LEU A 200 1.00 12.92 9.54
N TRP A 201 1.80 12.23 8.74
CA TRP A 201 1.53 10.83 8.39
C TRP A 201 1.97 9.85 9.46
N GLY A 202 3.04 10.17 10.20
CA GLY A 202 3.49 9.39 11.34
C GLY A 202 4.24 8.11 11.00
N ASN A 203 4.57 7.86 9.75
CA ASN A 203 5.39 6.71 9.38
C ASN A 203 6.85 6.95 9.76
N PRO A 204 7.60 5.93 10.22
CA PRO A 204 9.01 6.06 10.48
C PRO A 204 9.78 6.36 9.20
N ILE A 205 10.81 7.18 9.30
CA ILE A 205 11.70 7.51 8.19
C ILE A 205 12.74 6.41 8.03
N TYR A 206 13.08 6.10 6.78
CA TYR A 206 14.16 5.16 6.46
C TYR A 206 15.53 5.71 6.85
N ASP A 207 16.41 4.85 7.34
CA ASP A 207 17.83 5.14 7.43
C ASP A 207 18.48 4.93 6.05
N TRP A 208 18.44 5.98 5.23
CA TRP A 208 18.96 5.92 3.87
C TRP A 208 20.47 5.68 3.80
N ALA A 209 21.21 6.10 4.84
CA ALA A 209 22.65 5.85 4.91
C ALA A 209 22.94 4.36 5.15
N HIS A 210 22.20 3.74 6.08
CA HIS A 210 22.27 2.30 6.32
C HIS A 210 21.86 1.52 5.07
N MET A 211 20.70 1.84 4.47
CA MET A 211 20.22 1.17 3.27
C MET A 211 21.18 1.28 2.08
N LYS A 212 21.82 2.43 1.90
CA LYS A 212 22.84 2.61 0.88
C LYS A 212 24.06 1.70 1.12
N SER A 213 24.45 1.50 2.37
CA SER A 213 25.61 0.69 2.73
C SER A 213 25.45 -0.79 2.39
N ASP A 214 24.22 -1.30 2.32
CA ASP A 214 23.91 -2.69 1.94
C ASP A 214 23.38 -2.82 0.50
N GLY A 215 23.45 -1.75 -0.30
CA GLY A 215 22.97 -1.75 -1.68
C GLY A 215 21.46 -1.70 -1.82
N TYR A 216 20.75 -1.16 -0.85
CA TYR A 216 19.29 -1.04 -0.82
C TYR A 216 18.55 -2.40 -0.82
N GLY A 217 19.14 -3.39 -0.17
CA GLY A 217 18.57 -4.75 -0.11
C GLY A 217 17.13 -4.80 0.41
N TRP A 218 16.77 -3.96 1.37
CA TRP A 218 15.40 -3.84 1.85
C TRP A 218 14.40 -3.47 0.75
N TRP A 219 14.73 -2.47 -0.07
CA TRP A 219 13.90 -2.05 -1.20
C TRP A 219 13.84 -3.07 -2.32
N ILE A 220 14.96 -3.75 -2.61
CA ILE A 220 15.00 -4.85 -3.58
C ILE A 220 14.02 -5.95 -3.16
N ARG A 221 14.06 -6.39 -1.91
CA ARG A 221 13.13 -7.41 -1.38
C ARG A 221 11.68 -6.93 -1.42
N ARG A 222 11.42 -5.65 -1.14
CA ARG A 222 10.07 -5.08 -1.20
C ARG A 222 9.49 -5.13 -2.62
N ILE A 223 10.27 -4.73 -3.62
CA ILE A 223 9.85 -4.80 -5.02
C ILE A 223 9.67 -6.25 -5.47
N GLU A 224 10.57 -7.16 -5.10
CA GLU A 224 10.40 -8.60 -5.37
C GLU A 224 9.09 -9.15 -4.79
N GLY A 225 8.73 -8.73 -3.58
CA GLY A 225 7.45 -9.08 -2.96
C GLY A 225 6.26 -8.52 -3.74
N ALA A 226 6.31 -7.25 -4.14
CA ALA A 226 5.26 -6.60 -4.91
C ALA A 226 5.06 -7.25 -6.29
N LYS A 227 6.13 -7.67 -6.97
CA LYS A 227 6.07 -8.39 -8.27
C LYS A 227 5.33 -9.72 -8.20
N LYS A 228 5.27 -10.36 -7.05
CA LYS A 228 4.46 -11.57 -6.86
C LYS A 228 2.96 -11.29 -6.93
N LEU A 229 2.56 -10.06 -6.63
CA LEU A 229 1.16 -9.65 -6.57
C LEU A 229 0.73 -8.86 -7.82
N TYR A 230 1.61 -8.05 -8.40
CA TYR A 230 1.29 -7.05 -9.41
C TYR A 230 2.19 -7.18 -10.65
N ASP A 231 1.67 -6.74 -11.78
CA ASP A 231 2.40 -6.70 -13.05
C ASP A 231 3.04 -5.32 -13.29
N VAL A 232 2.39 -4.28 -12.78
CA VAL A 232 2.86 -2.89 -12.82
C VAL A 232 2.87 -2.36 -11.39
N ILE A 233 3.93 -1.67 -10.98
CA ILE A 233 4.07 -1.11 -9.63
C ILE A 233 3.99 0.41 -9.70
N ARG A 234 2.92 0.98 -9.12
CA ARG A 234 2.83 2.42 -8.88
C ARG A 234 3.53 2.74 -7.57
N ILE A 235 4.57 3.56 -7.63
CA ILE A 235 5.26 4.06 -6.44
C ILE A 235 4.56 5.34 -6.00
N ASP A 236 3.86 5.26 -4.88
CA ASP A 236 3.16 6.39 -4.28
C ASP A 236 4.14 7.36 -3.64
N HIS A 237 3.87 8.66 -3.76
CA HIS A 237 4.72 9.75 -3.25
C HIS A 237 6.17 9.66 -3.73
N PHE A 238 6.40 9.42 -5.03
CA PHE A 238 7.72 9.25 -5.63
C PHE A 238 8.68 10.41 -5.34
N ARG A 239 8.15 11.63 -5.17
CA ARG A 239 8.97 12.79 -4.81
C ARG A 239 9.77 12.59 -3.52
N GLY A 240 9.29 11.76 -2.60
CA GLY A 240 9.98 11.44 -1.34
C GLY A 240 11.34 10.78 -1.52
N PHE A 241 11.64 10.27 -2.71
CA PHE A 241 12.98 9.78 -3.05
C PHE A 241 13.95 10.91 -3.38
N GLU A 242 13.47 12.09 -3.79
CA GLU A 242 14.32 13.27 -3.96
C GLU A 242 14.50 13.99 -2.62
N SER A 243 13.39 14.36 -1.98
CA SER A 243 13.37 15.00 -0.68
C SER A 243 12.07 14.66 0.04
N TYR A 244 12.16 14.51 1.35
CA TYR A 244 11.04 14.18 2.20
C TYR A 244 10.92 15.15 3.38
N TRP A 245 9.69 15.35 3.83
CA TRP A 245 9.39 16.18 4.99
C TRP A 245 9.52 15.34 6.26
N SER A 246 10.48 15.69 7.12
CA SER A 246 10.80 14.99 8.35
C SER A 246 10.33 15.80 9.55
N VAL A 247 9.43 15.23 10.34
CA VAL A 247 8.85 15.84 11.53
C VAL A 247 9.40 15.14 12.77
N PRO A 248 9.84 15.86 13.81
CA PRO A 248 10.24 15.24 15.06
C PRO A 248 9.13 14.35 15.63
N TYR A 249 9.49 13.16 16.14
CA TYR A 249 8.50 12.27 16.74
C TYR A 249 7.87 12.89 17.99
N GLY A 250 6.55 12.78 18.10
CA GLY A 250 5.78 13.34 19.22
C GLY A 250 5.14 14.71 18.92
N GLU A 251 5.41 15.31 17.76
CA GLU A 251 4.69 16.51 17.32
C GLU A 251 3.23 16.17 16.99
N GLU A 252 2.33 17.11 17.24
CA GLU A 252 0.90 16.95 16.95
C GLU A 252 0.53 17.36 15.50
N THR A 253 1.40 18.17 14.88
CA THR A 253 1.21 18.67 13.50
C THR A 253 2.51 18.53 12.71
N ALA A 254 2.44 18.76 11.41
CA ALA A 254 3.61 18.72 10.55
C ALA A 254 4.39 20.07 10.47
N LYS A 255 3.98 21.11 11.22
CA LYS A 255 4.58 22.46 11.15
C LYS A 255 6.07 22.49 11.43
N ASN A 256 6.54 21.75 12.42
CA ASN A 256 7.93 21.76 12.88
C ASN A 256 8.84 20.81 12.12
N GLY A 257 8.46 20.45 10.91
CA GLY A 257 9.27 19.59 10.04
C GLY A 257 10.37 20.35 9.31
N LYS A 258 11.17 19.58 8.59
CA LYS A 258 12.20 20.09 7.66
C LYS A 258 12.35 19.17 6.46
N TRP A 259 12.73 19.76 5.32
CA TRP A 259 13.11 18.99 4.14
C TRP A 259 14.45 18.31 4.36
N MET A 260 14.48 17.02 4.07
CA MET A 260 15.67 16.18 4.12
C MET A 260 15.88 15.54 2.75
N PRO A 261 17.15 15.40 2.30
CA PRO A 261 17.45 14.74 1.04
C PRO A 261 17.11 13.25 1.10
N GLY A 262 16.46 12.77 0.05
CA GLY A 262 16.19 11.34 -0.17
C GLY A 262 17.35 10.63 -0.85
N PRO A 263 17.22 9.33 -1.18
CA PRO A 263 18.26 8.52 -1.81
C PRO A 263 18.49 8.86 -3.29
N GLY A 264 17.55 9.56 -3.93
CA GLY A 264 17.62 9.96 -5.33
C GLY A 264 17.88 8.82 -6.29
N MET A 265 18.67 9.09 -7.33
CA MET A 265 19.09 8.09 -8.32
C MET A 265 19.92 6.95 -7.73
N GLY A 266 20.47 7.11 -6.52
CA GLY A 266 21.15 6.02 -5.81
C GLY A 266 20.23 4.80 -5.60
N LEU A 267 19.00 5.03 -5.17
CA LEU A 267 17.99 3.97 -5.05
C LEU A 267 17.29 3.70 -6.38
N VAL A 268 16.77 4.75 -7.02
CA VAL A 268 15.95 4.61 -8.24
C VAL A 268 16.73 3.92 -9.35
N GLY A 269 18.02 4.22 -9.51
CA GLY A 269 18.90 3.53 -10.45
C GLY A 269 19.08 2.04 -10.13
N VAL A 270 19.24 1.69 -8.85
CA VAL A 270 19.29 0.28 -8.41
C VAL A 270 18.00 -0.45 -8.74
N LEU A 271 16.84 0.14 -8.44
CA LEU A 271 15.54 -0.48 -8.75
C LEU A 271 15.35 -0.66 -10.25
N ARG A 272 15.64 0.36 -11.05
CA ARG A 272 15.54 0.30 -12.51
C ARG A 272 16.44 -0.78 -13.12
N ASP A 273 17.67 -0.85 -12.67
CA ASP A 273 18.68 -1.76 -13.24
C ASP A 273 18.47 -3.21 -12.76
N TRP A 274 18.04 -3.39 -11.50
CA TRP A 274 17.72 -4.71 -10.94
C TRP A 274 16.42 -5.30 -11.53
N PHE A 275 15.42 -4.43 -11.74
CA PHE A 275 14.08 -4.82 -12.21
C PHE A 275 13.79 -4.26 -13.61
N HIS A 276 14.75 -4.43 -14.53
CA HIS A 276 14.65 -3.92 -15.90
C HIS A 276 13.44 -4.45 -16.70
N ASP A 277 12.86 -5.57 -16.27
CA ASP A 277 11.66 -6.20 -16.83
C ASP A 277 10.34 -5.74 -16.15
N THR A 278 10.42 -4.93 -15.10
CA THR A 278 9.27 -4.47 -14.34
C THR A 278 8.81 -3.09 -14.80
N LYS A 279 7.51 -2.94 -14.98
CA LYS A 279 6.89 -1.65 -15.27
C LYS A 279 6.65 -0.89 -13.98
N PHE A 280 7.17 0.33 -13.90
CA PHE A 280 6.93 1.25 -12.79
C PHE A 280 6.11 2.44 -13.26
N ILE A 281 5.29 3.00 -12.37
CA ILE A 281 4.63 4.29 -12.49
C ILE A 281 5.05 5.11 -11.28
N ALA A 282 5.50 6.35 -11.50
CA ALA A 282 5.86 7.26 -10.43
C ALA A 282 4.68 8.20 -10.13
N GLU A 283 4.17 8.18 -8.91
CA GLU A 283 3.19 9.19 -8.49
C GLU A 283 3.95 10.50 -8.17
N ASP A 284 3.77 11.47 -9.06
CA ASP A 284 4.41 12.80 -9.03
C ASP A 284 3.37 13.93 -8.91
N LEU A 285 2.27 13.68 -8.23
CA LEU A 285 1.19 14.66 -8.05
C LEU A 285 1.60 15.77 -7.07
N GLY A 286 0.95 16.92 -7.20
CA GLY A 286 1.15 18.09 -6.34
C GLY A 286 2.24 19.03 -6.83
N PHE A 287 2.83 19.77 -5.89
CA PHE A 287 3.88 20.75 -6.21
C PHE A 287 5.22 20.05 -6.46
N LEU A 288 5.76 20.22 -7.66
CA LEU A 288 7.05 19.65 -8.07
C LEU A 288 8.12 20.73 -8.12
N THR A 289 9.31 20.39 -7.61
CA THR A 289 10.50 21.19 -7.81
C THR A 289 11.27 20.72 -9.05
N PRO A 290 12.16 21.54 -9.64
CA PRO A 290 13.00 21.14 -10.77
C PRO A 290 13.83 19.88 -10.49
N GLU A 291 14.22 19.66 -9.23
CA GLU A 291 14.99 18.49 -8.78
C GLU A 291 14.14 17.21 -8.83
N VAL A 292 12.88 17.28 -8.40
CA VAL A 292 11.91 16.17 -8.49
C VAL A 292 11.63 15.82 -9.94
N GLU A 293 11.39 16.83 -10.79
CA GLU A 293 11.20 16.63 -12.23
C GLU A 293 12.45 16.01 -12.89
N LYS A 294 13.63 16.43 -12.45
CA LYS A 294 14.89 15.83 -12.92
C LYS A 294 14.99 14.36 -12.52
N LEU A 295 14.69 14.03 -11.25
CA LEU A 295 14.69 12.65 -10.77
C LEU A 295 13.72 11.77 -11.59
N LEU A 296 12.52 12.27 -11.87
CA LEU A 296 11.53 11.58 -12.69
C LEU A 296 12.05 11.32 -14.10
N ARG A 297 12.61 12.34 -14.77
CA ARG A 297 13.20 12.18 -16.11
C ARG A 297 14.36 11.18 -16.11
N ASP A 298 15.26 11.27 -15.14
CA ASP A 298 16.43 10.40 -15.03
C ASP A 298 16.04 8.94 -14.71
N SER A 299 14.90 8.72 -14.01
CA SER A 299 14.36 7.39 -13.73
C SER A 299 13.89 6.69 -14.99
N GLY A 300 13.36 7.44 -15.96
CA GLY A 300 12.66 6.91 -17.13
C GLY A 300 11.25 6.40 -16.82
N PHE A 301 10.77 6.51 -15.57
CA PHE A 301 9.42 6.08 -15.19
C PHE A 301 8.37 7.07 -15.70
N PRO A 302 7.20 6.60 -16.17
CA PRO A 302 6.08 7.48 -16.45
C PRO A 302 5.58 8.12 -15.15
N GLY A 303 5.36 9.43 -15.19
CA GLY A 303 4.65 10.17 -14.15
C GLY A 303 3.14 10.03 -14.30
N MET A 304 2.39 10.62 -13.38
CA MET A 304 0.93 10.59 -13.37
C MET A 304 0.33 11.97 -13.65
N LYS A 305 -0.81 11.95 -14.31
CA LYS A 305 -1.66 13.13 -14.51
C LYS A 305 -3.08 12.80 -14.06
N VAL A 306 -3.70 13.73 -13.33
CA VAL A 306 -5.09 13.66 -12.90
C VAL A 306 -5.86 14.77 -13.58
N LEU A 307 -6.80 14.40 -14.45
CA LEU A 307 -7.51 15.37 -15.28
C LEU A 307 -8.36 16.34 -14.45
N GLU A 308 -8.94 15.89 -13.34
CA GLU A 308 -9.71 16.75 -12.43
C GLU A 308 -8.87 17.89 -11.84
N PHE A 309 -7.54 17.75 -11.74
CA PHE A 309 -6.63 18.81 -11.27
C PHE A 309 -6.30 19.87 -12.35
N ALA A 310 -6.71 19.63 -13.60
CA ALA A 310 -6.36 20.50 -14.71
C ALA A 310 -7.14 21.80 -14.75
N PHE A 311 -8.31 21.87 -14.13
CA PHE A 311 -9.32 22.88 -14.40
C PHE A 311 -9.49 23.91 -13.29
N ASP A 312 -8.42 24.25 -12.55
CA ASP A 312 -8.45 25.45 -11.72
C ASP A 312 -8.42 26.68 -12.64
N SER A 313 -9.55 27.39 -12.67
CA SER A 313 -9.72 28.56 -13.55
C SER A 313 -8.84 29.75 -13.18
N ARG A 314 -8.17 29.70 -12.02
CA ARG A 314 -7.36 30.78 -11.46
C ARG A 314 -5.88 30.69 -11.83
N GLU A 315 -5.39 29.48 -12.14
CA GLU A 315 -3.97 29.21 -12.34
C GLU A 315 -3.68 28.33 -13.56
N PRO A 316 -2.55 28.59 -14.27
CA PRO A 316 -2.09 27.67 -15.29
C PRO A 316 -1.79 26.30 -14.68
N SER A 317 -2.24 25.23 -15.34
CA SER A 317 -2.06 23.86 -14.85
C SER A 317 -1.22 23.04 -15.83
N ASN A 318 -0.22 22.31 -15.29
CA ASN A 318 0.53 21.29 -16.02
C ASN A 318 -0.23 19.95 -16.15
N TYR A 319 -1.47 19.89 -15.65
CA TYR A 319 -2.38 18.75 -15.82
C TYR A 319 -3.28 18.90 -17.05
N LEU A 320 -3.19 20.00 -17.79
CA LEU A 320 -3.93 20.15 -19.03
C LEU A 320 -3.40 19.20 -20.12
N PRO A 321 -4.25 18.41 -20.80
CA PRO A 321 -3.85 17.39 -21.76
C PRO A 321 -2.84 17.81 -22.82
N HIS A 322 -2.91 19.05 -23.32
CA HIS A 322 -1.97 19.55 -24.34
C HIS A 322 -0.52 19.73 -23.80
N THR A 323 -0.34 19.69 -22.47
CA THR A 323 0.99 19.79 -21.83
C THR A 323 1.62 18.44 -21.53
N TYR A 324 0.91 17.32 -21.78
CA TYR A 324 1.39 15.99 -21.45
C TYR A 324 2.58 15.58 -22.32
N THR A 325 3.51 14.89 -21.69
CA THR A 325 4.55 14.16 -22.41
C THR A 325 4.05 12.75 -22.73
N PRO A 326 4.55 12.08 -23.78
CA PRO A 326 4.15 10.71 -24.11
C PRO A 326 4.41 9.70 -22.98
N ASN A 327 5.44 9.94 -22.14
CA ASN A 327 5.78 9.07 -21.01
C ASN A 327 5.04 9.50 -19.74
N CYS A 328 3.71 9.38 -19.75
CA CYS A 328 2.88 9.61 -18.58
C CYS A 328 1.64 8.72 -18.61
N VAL A 329 1.06 8.53 -17.44
CA VAL A 329 -0.25 7.88 -17.25
C VAL A 329 -1.26 8.94 -16.83
N CYS A 330 -2.40 9.02 -17.52
CA CYS A 330 -3.45 9.96 -17.21
C CYS A 330 -4.71 9.24 -16.73
N TYR A 331 -5.24 9.67 -15.60
CA TYR A 331 -6.53 9.27 -15.07
C TYR A 331 -7.46 10.48 -14.99
N VAL A 332 -8.77 10.24 -15.04
CA VAL A 332 -9.77 11.29 -14.75
C VAL A 332 -9.65 11.71 -13.29
N GLY A 333 -9.71 10.76 -12.40
CA GLY A 333 -9.47 10.86 -10.96
C GLY A 333 -8.91 9.54 -10.45
N THR A 334 -8.38 9.52 -9.24
CA THR A 334 -7.86 8.33 -8.56
C THR A 334 -8.79 7.92 -7.40
N HIS A 335 -8.41 6.90 -6.62
CA HIS A 335 -9.12 6.50 -5.41
C HIS A 335 -9.12 7.56 -4.29
N ASP A 336 -8.26 8.59 -4.39
CA ASP A 336 -8.20 9.72 -3.46
C ASP A 336 -9.07 10.90 -3.88
N ASN A 337 -9.70 10.82 -5.05
CA ASN A 337 -10.51 11.88 -5.62
C ASN A 337 -12.00 11.50 -5.60
N GLU A 338 -12.85 12.50 -5.80
CA GLU A 338 -14.27 12.29 -6.09
C GLU A 338 -14.44 11.55 -7.42
N THR A 339 -15.61 10.96 -7.63
CA THR A 339 -15.95 10.48 -8.96
C THR A 339 -16.16 11.67 -9.90
N LEU A 340 -15.89 11.50 -11.21
CA LEU A 340 -16.13 12.55 -12.20
C LEU A 340 -17.52 13.19 -12.08
N MET A 341 -18.56 12.38 -11.79
CA MET A 341 -19.93 12.89 -11.64
C MET A 341 -20.12 13.72 -10.35
N GLN A 342 -19.43 13.37 -9.28
CA GLN A 342 -19.42 14.17 -8.05
C GLN A 342 -18.69 15.49 -8.29
N TRP A 343 -17.50 15.45 -8.89
CA TRP A 343 -16.73 16.63 -9.28
C TRP A 343 -17.54 17.56 -10.20
N TYR A 344 -18.20 17.01 -11.24
CA TYR A 344 -19.00 17.79 -12.19
C TYR A 344 -20.20 18.47 -11.52
N LYS A 345 -20.86 17.82 -10.57
CA LYS A 345 -22.04 18.34 -9.87
C LYS A 345 -21.72 19.21 -8.67
N GLY A 346 -20.62 18.92 -7.96
CA GLY A 346 -20.23 19.56 -6.69
C GLY A 346 -19.07 20.53 -6.81
N GLY A 347 -18.35 20.52 -7.94
CA GLY A 347 -17.19 21.39 -8.19
C GLY A 347 -17.57 22.88 -8.30
N LYS A 348 -16.56 23.74 -8.20
CA LYS A 348 -16.75 25.18 -8.42
C LYS A 348 -17.25 25.41 -9.85
N ARG A 349 -18.25 26.26 -9.96
CA ARG A 349 -18.90 26.51 -11.26
C ARG A 349 -17.91 26.95 -12.35
N ASP A 350 -17.00 27.85 -12.02
CA ASP A 350 -16.02 28.37 -12.97
C ASP A 350 -15.03 27.29 -13.47
N ASP A 351 -14.65 26.36 -12.58
CA ASP A 351 -13.77 25.25 -12.92
C ASP A 351 -14.48 24.23 -13.83
N VAL A 352 -15.74 23.92 -13.55
CA VAL A 352 -16.60 23.05 -14.38
C VAL A 352 -16.87 23.67 -15.75
N GLU A 353 -17.16 24.99 -15.80
CA GLU A 353 -17.33 25.72 -17.06
C GLU A 353 -16.04 25.73 -17.88
N TYR A 354 -14.90 25.96 -17.23
CA TYR A 354 -13.58 25.89 -17.88
C TYR A 354 -13.31 24.50 -18.49
N ALA A 355 -13.55 23.44 -17.71
CA ALA A 355 -13.44 22.06 -18.21
C ALA A 355 -14.36 21.83 -19.43
N GLY A 356 -15.61 22.29 -19.37
CA GLY A 356 -16.56 22.19 -20.46
C GLY A 356 -16.08 22.88 -21.74
N LEU A 357 -15.52 24.06 -21.62
CA LEU A 357 -14.95 24.82 -22.75
C LEU A 357 -13.70 24.13 -23.29
N TYR A 358 -12.78 23.74 -22.43
CA TYR A 358 -11.51 23.12 -22.83
C TYR A 358 -11.70 21.76 -23.52
N LEU A 359 -12.53 20.89 -22.93
CA LEU A 359 -12.81 19.55 -23.47
C LEU A 359 -13.87 19.58 -24.58
N SER A 360 -14.41 20.74 -24.91
CA SER A 360 -15.48 20.88 -25.87
C SER A 360 -16.73 20.03 -25.55
N LEU A 361 -17.03 19.87 -24.26
CA LEU A 361 -18.16 19.05 -23.78
C LEU A 361 -19.52 19.56 -24.27
N ILE A 362 -19.60 20.80 -24.75
CA ILE A 362 -20.78 21.36 -25.40
C ILE A 362 -21.23 20.51 -26.61
N HIS A 363 -20.31 19.77 -27.25
CA HIS A 363 -20.61 18.87 -28.33
C HIS A 363 -21.16 17.52 -27.88
N ILE A 364 -20.95 17.15 -26.62
CA ILE A 364 -21.50 15.92 -26.02
C ILE A 364 -22.95 16.10 -25.62
N SER A 365 -23.33 17.31 -25.23
CA SER A 365 -24.73 17.64 -24.91
C SER A 365 -25.61 17.83 -26.17
N GLU A 366 -25.02 17.86 -27.37
CA GLU A 366 -25.73 17.98 -28.63
C GLU A 366 -25.40 16.83 -29.59
N PRO A 367 -25.85 15.58 -29.30
CA PRO A 367 -25.50 14.41 -30.11
C PRO A 367 -25.96 14.51 -31.57
N THR A 368 -26.93 15.38 -31.88
CA THR A 368 -27.42 15.64 -33.25
C THR A 368 -26.40 16.37 -34.12
N ARG A 369 -25.48 17.15 -33.59
CA ARG A 369 -24.42 17.80 -34.35
C ARG A 369 -23.29 16.84 -34.72
N HIS A 370 -23.00 15.87 -33.90
CA HIS A 370 -21.98 14.83 -34.17
C HIS A 370 -22.36 13.92 -35.34
N ALA A 371 -23.65 13.64 -35.52
CA ALA A 371 -24.15 12.84 -36.62
C ALA A 371 -24.10 13.55 -37.99
N GLN A 372 -23.89 14.86 -38.00
CA GLN A 372 -23.79 15.64 -39.24
C GLN A 372 -22.35 15.86 -39.76
N ILE A 373 -21.34 15.44 -38.97
CA ILE A 373 -19.91 15.63 -39.28
C ILE A 373 -19.22 14.30 -39.64
N SER A 374 -19.90 13.18 -39.46
CA SER A 374 -19.45 11.85 -39.90
C SER A 374 -20.12 11.45 -41.27
#